data_f1df9dbf54a98f934ee13f35757ea764
#
_entry.id   f1df9dbf54a98f934ee13f35757ea764
#
_cell.length_a   1.000
_cell.length_b   1.000
_cell.length_c   1.000
_cell.angle_alpha   90.00
_cell.angle_beta   90.00
_cell.angle_gamma   90.00
#
_symmetry.space_group_name_H-M   'P 1'
#
loop_
_entity.id
_entity.type
_entity.pdbx_description
1 polymer ?
#
loop_
_entity_poly.entity_id
_entity_poly.type
_entity_poly.pdbx_seq_one_letter_code
_entity_poly.pdbx_strand_id
1 'polypeptide(L)'
;MVRRSRSAVFGGMFVFPGGVVDPVDLSPLAEEVLGGTEPAETGWRAAGLRETAEEVGVYLTDRPIDPPAMPLRGEHVYRWVASQGARLDAGRLRYLSNWVTPHQAPQRFDARFYLARVEGDEALTLAEAELTEAAWVRPPEALDRLRRGEWDMILPTEKNLEYLADFAKTQEAWESVDEAGEVKPVLPRIVMRRGKIEALLPGDPGYGEAE
;
A
#
# COMPACT_ATOMS: atom_id res chain seq x y z
N MET A 1 -8.04 -4.21 -2.71
CA MET A 1 -7.99 -4.57 -1.28
C MET A 1 -7.73 -6.05 -1.14
N VAL A 2 -6.92 -6.44 -0.18
CA VAL A 2 -6.61 -7.85 0.13
C VAL A 2 -6.92 -8.14 1.59
N ARG A 3 -7.38 -9.37 1.89
CA ARG A 3 -7.62 -9.83 3.26
C ARG A 3 -6.47 -10.71 3.72
N ARG A 4 -5.80 -10.32 4.79
CA ARG A 4 -4.67 -11.07 5.34
C ARG A 4 -5.14 -12.36 6.03
N SER A 5 -4.35 -13.44 5.92
CA SER A 5 -4.61 -14.68 6.66
C SER A 5 -4.57 -14.40 8.16
N ARG A 6 -5.32 -15.18 8.95
CA ARG A 6 -5.42 -14.95 10.41
C ARG A 6 -4.11 -15.09 11.17
N SER A 7 -3.13 -15.79 10.61
CA SER A 7 -1.80 -15.98 11.19
C SER A 7 -0.83 -14.82 10.89
N ALA A 8 -1.17 -13.91 9.99
CA ALA A 8 -0.34 -12.78 9.61
C ALA A 8 -0.51 -11.61 10.58
N VAL A 9 0.43 -10.65 10.53
CA VAL A 9 0.27 -9.34 11.16
C VAL A 9 -0.97 -8.67 10.59
N PHE A 10 -1.84 -8.11 11.45
CA PHE A 10 -3.19 -7.63 11.08
C PHE A 10 -4.10 -8.72 10.47
N GLY A 11 -3.99 -9.96 10.99
CA GLY A 11 -4.71 -11.12 10.49
C GLY A 11 -6.23 -10.92 10.44
N GLY A 12 -6.83 -11.27 9.31
CA GLY A 12 -8.26 -11.13 9.03
C GLY A 12 -8.70 -9.75 8.57
N MET A 13 -7.84 -8.72 8.67
CA MET A 13 -8.16 -7.35 8.23
C MET A 13 -7.95 -7.18 6.73
N PHE A 14 -8.70 -6.26 6.15
CA PHE A 14 -8.51 -5.79 4.79
C PHE A 14 -7.49 -4.64 4.76
N VAL A 15 -6.50 -4.78 3.88
CA VAL A 15 -5.42 -3.82 3.66
C VAL A 15 -5.19 -3.62 2.16
N PHE A 16 -4.38 -2.64 1.79
CA PHE A 16 -3.82 -2.59 0.44
C PHE A 16 -2.70 -3.63 0.31
N PRO A 17 -2.41 -4.15 -0.90
CA PRO A 17 -1.22 -4.98 -1.12
C PRO A 17 0.05 -4.26 -0.66
N GLY A 18 0.97 -4.99 -0.04
CA GLY A 18 2.23 -4.42 0.41
C GLY A 18 2.88 -5.15 1.57
N GLY A 19 4.18 -4.91 1.73
CA GLY A 19 5.02 -5.51 2.76
C GLY A 19 6.18 -4.60 3.17
N VAL A 20 7.22 -5.21 3.73
CA VAL A 20 8.42 -4.48 4.15
C VAL A 20 9.39 -4.30 2.99
N VAL A 21 10.24 -3.26 3.07
CA VAL A 21 11.40 -3.15 2.19
C VAL A 21 12.36 -4.28 2.54
N ASP A 22 12.59 -5.17 1.59
CA ASP A 22 13.49 -6.31 1.73
C ASP A 22 14.87 -5.96 1.18
N PRO A 23 15.98 -6.57 1.62
CA PRO A 23 17.30 -6.38 1.03
C PRO A 23 17.34 -6.54 -0.49
N VAL A 24 16.49 -7.38 -1.07
CA VAL A 24 16.40 -7.54 -2.53
C VAL A 24 15.94 -6.27 -3.23
N ASP A 25 15.11 -5.44 -2.60
CA ASP A 25 14.60 -4.18 -3.14
C ASP A 25 15.68 -3.09 -3.24
N LEU A 26 16.80 -3.30 -2.55
CA LEU A 26 17.99 -2.44 -2.55
C LEU A 26 19.16 -3.07 -3.34
N SER A 27 18.93 -4.16 -4.06
CA SER A 27 19.94 -4.85 -4.83
C SER A 27 20.22 -4.17 -6.16
N PRO A 28 21.42 -4.39 -6.76
CA PRO A 28 21.71 -3.91 -8.12
C PRO A 28 20.70 -4.39 -9.17
N LEU A 29 20.13 -5.59 -8.98
CA LEU A 29 19.10 -6.11 -9.87
C LEU A 29 17.80 -5.27 -9.77
N ALA A 30 17.39 -4.91 -8.57
CA ALA A 30 16.22 -4.05 -8.39
C ALA A 30 16.47 -2.66 -9.02
N GLU A 31 17.64 -2.07 -8.85
CA GLU A 31 18.03 -0.80 -9.49
C GLU A 31 18.00 -0.89 -11.02
N GLU A 32 18.50 -2.01 -11.59
CA GLU A 32 18.49 -2.23 -13.04
C GLU A 32 17.07 -2.35 -13.61
N VAL A 33 16.19 -3.04 -12.88
CA VAL A 33 14.83 -3.37 -13.32
C VAL A 33 13.84 -2.26 -13.00
N LEU A 34 14.14 -1.37 -12.05
CA LEU A 34 13.26 -0.26 -11.70
C LEU A 34 13.50 0.93 -12.62
N GLY A 35 12.42 1.47 -13.18
CA GLY A 35 12.43 2.72 -13.97
C GLY A 35 11.64 3.82 -13.28
N GLY A 36 11.93 5.08 -13.63
CA GLY A 36 11.10 6.24 -13.26
C GLY A 36 11.13 6.65 -11.79
N THR A 37 12.25 6.45 -11.08
CA THR A 37 12.37 6.83 -9.66
C THR A 37 13.65 7.60 -9.35
N GLU A 38 13.59 8.40 -8.29
CA GLU A 38 14.75 9.03 -7.66
C GLU A 38 15.46 8.04 -6.73
N PRO A 39 16.80 8.10 -6.59
CA PRO A 39 17.57 7.13 -5.78
C PRO A 39 17.07 6.98 -4.34
N ALA A 40 16.66 8.07 -3.69
CA ALA A 40 16.18 8.07 -2.31
C ALA A 40 14.86 7.28 -2.11
N GLU A 41 14.08 7.09 -3.17
CA GLU A 41 12.78 6.43 -3.16
C GLU A 41 12.85 4.98 -3.70
N THR A 42 14.00 4.56 -4.22
CA THR A 42 14.15 3.28 -4.95
C THR A 42 13.63 2.10 -4.14
N GLY A 43 14.11 1.88 -2.94
CA GLY A 43 13.74 0.71 -2.13
C GLY A 43 12.24 0.68 -1.79
N TRP A 44 11.66 1.82 -1.44
CA TRP A 44 10.23 1.91 -1.09
C TRP A 44 9.33 1.61 -2.28
N ARG A 45 9.63 2.19 -3.43
CA ARG A 45 8.85 1.97 -4.66
C ARG A 45 9.06 0.57 -5.21
N ALA A 46 10.29 0.05 -5.16
CA ALA A 46 10.61 -1.32 -5.53
C ALA A 46 9.81 -2.32 -4.70
N ALA A 47 9.81 -2.17 -3.36
CA ALA A 47 9.03 -3.00 -2.45
C ALA A 47 7.53 -2.95 -2.79
N GLY A 48 6.95 -1.76 -2.96
CA GLY A 48 5.53 -1.61 -3.30
C GLY A 48 5.15 -2.32 -4.60
N LEU A 49 5.98 -2.20 -5.64
CA LEU A 49 5.78 -2.86 -6.93
C LEU A 49 5.95 -4.39 -6.84
N ARG A 50 6.99 -4.85 -6.14
CA ARG A 50 7.26 -6.27 -5.90
C ARG A 50 6.12 -6.93 -5.13
N GLU A 51 5.72 -6.35 -4.00
CA GLU A 51 4.66 -6.87 -3.14
C GLU A 51 3.33 -6.93 -3.88
N THR A 52 3.01 -5.93 -4.71
CA THR A 52 1.79 -5.95 -5.53
C THR A 52 1.82 -7.10 -6.54
N ALA A 53 2.98 -7.35 -7.17
CA ALA A 53 3.14 -8.50 -8.07
C ALA A 53 3.05 -9.84 -7.34
N GLU A 54 3.66 -9.96 -6.14
CA GLU A 54 3.65 -11.17 -5.32
C GLU A 54 2.27 -11.51 -4.76
N GLU A 55 1.59 -10.52 -4.20
CA GLU A 55 0.37 -10.70 -3.43
C GLU A 55 -0.87 -10.85 -4.32
N VAL A 56 -0.92 -10.11 -5.43
CA VAL A 56 -2.13 -10.06 -6.29
C VAL A 56 -1.87 -10.29 -7.78
N GLY A 57 -0.62 -10.56 -8.18
CA GLY A 57 -0.27 -10.85 -9.58
C GLY A 57 -0.29 -9.64 -10.51
N VAL A 58 -0.40 -8.41 -9.99
CA VAL A 58 -0.43 -7.19 -10.80
C VAL A 58 0.99 -6.65 -10.99
N TYR A 59 1.47 -6.69 -12.21
CA TYR A 59 2.79 -6.23 -12.62
C TYR A 59 2.70 -4.84 -13.25
N LEU A 60 3.13 -3.82 -12.51
CA LEU A 60 3.17 -2.43 -13.00
C LEU A 60 4.48 -2.19 -13.74
N THR A 61 4.47 -2.37 -15.05
CA THR A 61 5.65 -2.32 -15.92
C THR A 61 5.54 -1.23 -16.98
N ASP A 62 6.69 -0.85 -17.56
CA ASP A 62 6.82 0.16 -18.62
C ASP A 62 6.21 -0.29 -19.97
N ARG A 63 5.96 -1.59 -20.11
CA ARG A 63 5.29 -2.23 -21.25
C ARG A 63 4.52 -3.45 -20.79
N PRO A 64 3.48 -3.88 -21.50
CA PRO A 64 2.76 -5.11 -21.17
C PRO A 64 3.69 -6.31 -21.12
N ILE A 65 3.52 -7.17 -20.12
CA ILE A 65 4.17 -8.48 -20.00
C ILE A 65 3.13 -9.54 -19.68
N ASP A 66 3.41 -10.79 -20.07
CA ASP A 66 2.59 -11.89 -19.60
C ASP A 66 2.87 -12.18 -18.13
N PRO A 67 1.83 -12.39 -17.29
CA PRO A 67 2.06 -12.79 -15.91
C PRO A 67 2.70 -14.19 -15.87
N PRO A 68 3.52 -14.50 -14.83
CA PRO A 68 4.08 -15.83 -14.68
C PRO A 68 2.99 -16.85 -14.39
N ALA A 69 3.21 -18.12 -14.79
CA ALA A 69 2.26 -19.21 -14.57
C ALA A 69 1.99 -19.52 -13.08
N MET A 70 2.89 -19.09 -12.19
CA MET A 70 2.79 -19.26 -10.74
C MET A 70 3.24 -17.98 -10.04
N PRO A 71 2.69 -17.64 -8.84
CA PRO A 71 3.15 -16.51 -8.06
C PRO A 71 4.65 -16.58 -7.78
N LEU A 72 5.34 -15.49 -8.04
CA LEU A 72 6.78 -15.33 -7.78
C LEU A 72 6.99 -14.54 -6.48
N ARG A 73 8.19 -14.64 -5.89
CA ARG A 73 8.55 -13.93 -4.65
C ARG A 73 9.98 -13.42 -4.68
N GLY A 74 10.20 -12.32 -3.98
CA GLY A 74 11.51 -11.71 -3.80
C GLY A 74 12.22 -11.43 -5.11
N GLU A 75 13.46 -11.85 -5.21
CA GLU A 75 14.30 -11.66 -6.39
C GLU A 75 13.68 -12.23 -7.69
N HIS A 76 12.84 -13.27 -7.59
CA HIS A 76 12.25 -13.90 -8.77
C HIS A 76 11.29 -12.95 -9.50
N VAL A 77 10.65 -11.99 -8.82
CA VAL A 77 9.83 -10.96 -9.46
C VAL A 77 10.69 -10.11 -10.38
N TYR A 78 11.82 -9.59 -9.88
CA TYR A 78 12.75 -8.78 -10.67
C TYR A 78 13.34 -9.56 -11.86
N ARG A 79 13.77 -10.80 -11.61
CA ARG A 79 14.31 -11.67 -12.67
C ARG A 79 13.29 -11.96 -13.77
N TRP A 80 12.02 -12.15 -13.38
CA TRP A 80 10.95 -12.37 -14.34
C TRP A 80 10.74 -11.13 -15.21
N VAL A 81 10.57 -9.96 -14.62
CA VAL A 81 10.38 -8.71 -15.35
C VAL A 81 11.56 -8.45 -16.30
N ALA A 82 12.79 -8.61 -15.82
CA ALA A 82 13.99 -8.48 -16.65
C ALA A 82 13.99 -9.47 -17.84
N SER A 83 13.58 -10.72 -17.63
CA SER A 83 13.53 -11.75 -18.68
C SER A 83 12.52 -11.41 -19.78
N GLN A 84 11.50 -10.62 -19.49
CA GLN A 84 10.53 -10.10 -20.45
C GLN A 84 11.04 -8.84 -21.20
N GLY A 85 12.25 -8.37 -20.92
CA GLY A 85 12.79 -7.13 -21.46
C GLY A 85 12.03 -5.88 -21.00
N ALA A 86 11.36 -5.97 -19.87
CA ALA A 86 10.57 -4.90 -19.26
C ALA A 86 11.24 -4.34 -18.00
N ARG A 87 10.70 -3.24 -17.48
CA ARG A 87 11.06 -2.67 -16.18
C ARG A 87 9.82 -2.46 -15.34
N LEU A 88 9.94 -2.60 -14.04
CA LEU A 88 8.94 -2.10 -13.09
C LEU A 88 8.90 -0.58 -13.17
N ASP A 89 7.72 -0.01 -13.37
CA ASP A 89 7.54 1.42 -13.63
C ASP A 89 7.09 2.17 -12.39
N ALA A 90 8.06 2.74 -11.66
CA ALA A 90 7.80 3.58 -10.50
C ALA A 90 7.09 4.90 -10.85
N GLY A 91 7.10 5.32 -12.13
CA GLY A 91 6.33 6.46 -12.63
C GLY A 91 4.81 6.26 -12.54
N ARG A 92 4.35 5.01 -12.41
CA ARG A 92 2.94 4.66 -12.15
C ARG A 92 2.54 4.81 -10.69
N LEU A 93 3.44 5.22 -9.81
CA LEU A 93 3.19 5.42 -8.38
C LEU A 93 3.19 6.91 -8.03
N ARG A 94 2.25 7.31 -7.19
CA ARG A 94 2.24 8.61 -6.51
C ARG A 94 2.27 8.41 -5.01
N TYR A 95 3.14 9.15 -4.33
CA TYR A 95 3.29 9.06 -2.88
C TYR A 95 2.06 9.68 -2.21
N LEU A 96 1.17 8.84 -1.68
CA LEU A 96 -0.13 9.23 -1.14
C LEU A 96 -0.02 9.69 0.32
N SER A 97 0.58 8.88 1.18
CA SER A 97 0.67 9.17 2.62
C SER A 97 1.78 8.36 3.30
N ASN A 98 2.24 8.87 4.44
CA ASN A 98 3.18 8.18 5.31
C ASN A 98 2.58 8.01 6.72
N TRP A 99 2.59 6.80 7.25
CA TRP A 99 2.05 6.49 8.56
C TRP A 99 3.11 5.84 9.45
N VAL A 100 3.42 6.50 10.56
CA VAL A 100 4.37 6.00 11.55
C VAL A 100 3.61 5.47 12.75
N THR A 101 3.87 4.21 13.11
CA THR A 101 3.21 3.60 14.28
C THR A 101 3.57 4.35 15.57
N PRO A 102 2.60 4.59 16.47
CA PRO A 102 2.83 5.25 17.76
C PRO A 102 3.94 4.59 18.59
N HIS A 103 4.62 5.39 19.41
CA HIS A 103 5.74 4.92 20.24
C HIS A 103 5.36 3.82 21.24
N GLN A 104 4.10 3.80 21.66
CA GLN A 104 3.57 2.83 22.64
C GLN A 104 3.29 1.44 22.04
N ALA A 105 3.29 1.31 20.71
CA ALA A 105 3.00 0.04 20.06
C ALA A 105 4.17 -0.95 20.21
N PRO A 106 3.90 -2.25 20.44
CA PRO A 106 4.93 -3.27 20.62
C PRO A 106 5.73 -3.54 19.34
N GLN A 107 5.13 -3.30 18.18
CA GLN A 107 5.78 -3.36 16.87
C GLN A 107 5.47 -2.06 16.12
N ARG A 108 6.53 -1.47 15.57
CA ARG A 108 6.43 -0.19 14.88
C ARG A 108 6.79 -0.33 13.41
N PHE A 109 6.03 0.39 12.60
CA PHE A 109 6.22 0.50 11.16
C PHE A 109 6.32 1.97 10.76
N ASP A 110 7.11 2.24 9.76
CA ASP A 110 7.08 3.45 8.95
C ASP A 110 6.52 3.02 7.59
N ALA A 111 5.23 3.24 7.38
CA ALA A 111 4.51 2.71 6.22
C ALA A 111 4.23 3.81 5.21
N ARG A 112 4.77 3.67 4.01
CA ARG A 112 4.50 4.56 2.88
C ARG A 112 3.42 3.97 1.99
N PHE A 113 2.39 4.76 1.71
CA PHE A 113 1.31 4.39 0.82
C PHE A 113 1.46 5.11 -0.51
N TYR A 114 1.27 4.36 -1.56
CA TYR A 114 1.34 4.86 -2.92
C TYR A 114 0.01 4.63 -3.64
N LEU A 115 -0.45 5.64 -4.36
CA LEU A 115 -1.51 5.47 -5.35
C LEU A 115 -0.87 4.93 -6.63
N ALA A 116 -1.37 3.79 -7.10
CA ALA A 116 -0.89 3.14 -8.31
C ALA A 116 -1.94 3.22 -9.43
N ARG A 117 -1.49 3.51 -10.66
CA ARG A 117 -2.36 3.49 -11.83
C ARG A 117 -2.29 2.13 -12.51
N VAL A 118 -3.44 1.46 -12.60
CA VAL A 118 -3.64 0.20 -13.32
C VAL A 118 -4.55 0.48 -14.50
N GLU A 119 -4.24 -0.12 -15.65
CA GLU A 119 -5.05 0.00 -16.87
C GLU A 119 -5.91 -1.25 -17.04
N GLY A 120 -7.24 -1.05 -17.08
CA GLY A 120 -8.21 -2.13 -17.25
C GLY A 120 -8.53 -2.89 -15.98
N ASP A 121 -9.29 -3.98 -16.14
CA ASP A 121 -9.67 -4.91 -15.08
C ASP A 121 -8.66 -6.07 -15.04
N GLU A 122 -7.53 -5.87 -14.41
CA GLU A 122 -6.53 -6.92 -14.23
C GLU A 122 -7.08 -8.06 -13.38
N ALA A 123 -6.94 -9.29 -13.86
CA ALA A 123 -7.29 -10.48 -13.10
C ALA A 123 -6.34 -10.62 -11.91
N LEU A 124 -6.90 -10.72 -10.69
CA LEU A 124 -6.10 -10.89 -9.49
C LEU A 124 -5.72 -12.36 -9.29
N THR A 125 -4.43 -12.60 -9.04
CA THR A 125 -3.91 -13.92 -8.66
C THR A 125 -3.41 -13.85 -7.23
N LEU A 126 -4.12 -14.52 -6.33
CA LEU A 126 -3.83 -14.49 -4.89
C LEU A 126 -2.63 -15.34 -4.49
N ALA A 127 -1.78 -14.76 -3.64
CA ALA A 127 -0.79 -15.52 -2.88
C ALA A 127 -1.47 -16.21 -1.68
N GLU A 128 -2.12 -17.36 -1.91
CA GLU A 128 -3.00 -18.07 -0.95
C GLU A 128 -2.35 -18.39 0.41
N ALA A 129 -1.02 -18.40 0.51
CA ALA A 129 -0.32 -18.62 1.77
C ALA A 129 -0.47 -17.45 2.77
N GLU A 130 -0.67 -16.23 2.28
CA GLU A 130 -0.69 -15.01 3.10
C GLU A 130 -2.03 -14.27 3.05
N LEU A 131 -2.77 -14.49 1.98
CA LEU A 131 -4.03 -13.81 1.69
C LEU A 131 -5.16 -14.81 1.53
N THR A 132 -6.35 -14.41 1.96
CA THR A 132 -7.56 -15.24 1.84
C THR A 132 -8.57 -14.68 0.86
N GLU A 133 -8.44 -13.41 0.49
CA GLU A 133 -9.37 -12.71 -0.40
C GLU A 133 -8.66 -11.54 -1.07
N ALA A 134 -9.02 -11.24 -2.32
CA ALA A 134 -8.69 -9.98 -2.99
C ALA A 134 -9.90 -9.47 -3.75
N ALA A 135 -10.09 -8.16 -3.77
CA ALA A 135 -11.21 -7.52 -4.43
C ALA A 135 -10.82 -6.15 -4.99
N TRP A 136 -11.24 -5.89 -6.23
CA TRP A 136 -11.40 -4.54 -6.72
C TRP A 136 -12.66 -3.95 -6.08
N VAL A 137 -12.52 -2.82 -5.43
CA VAL A 137 -13.63 -2.18 -4.70
C VAL A 137 -13.49 -0.67 -4.78
N ARG A 138 -14.60 0.02 -4.90
CA ARG A 138 -14.62 1.49 -4.83
C ARG A 138 -14.39 1.93 -3.39
N PRO A 139 -13.62 3.01 -3.13
CA PRO A 139 -13.37 3.50 -1.77
C PRO A 139 -14.64 3.69 -0.93
N PRO A 140 -15.72 4.34 -1.41
CA PRO A 140 -16.96 4.45 -0.64
C PRO A 140 -17.58 3.10 -0.27
N GLU A 141 -17.53 2.10 -1.17
CA GLU A 141 -18.06 0.76 -0.89
C GLU A 141 -17.23 0.04 0.18
N ALA A 142 -15.89 0.16 0.13
CA ALA A 142 -15.02 -0.41 1.15
C ALA A 142 -15.30 0.18 2.54
N LEU A 143 -15.50 1.51 2.63
CA LEU A 143 -15.90 2.19 3.86
C LEU A 143 -17.30 1.79 4.34
N ASP A 144 -18.25 1.54 3.44
CA ASP A 144 -19.57 1.02 3.79
C ASP A 144 -19.49 -0.38 4.40
N ARG A 145 -18.64 -1.26 3.86
CA ARG A 145 -18.41 -2.60 4.42
C ARG A 145 -17.76 -2.53 5.81
N LEU A 146 -16.81 -1.60 6.02
CA LEU A 146 -16.25 -1.33 7.34
C LEU A 146 -17.32 -0.89 8.34
N ARG A 147 -18.17 0.08 7.97
CA ARG A 147 -19.26 0.60 8.83
C ARG A 147 -20.30 -0.46 9.18
N ARG A 148 -20.54 -1.41 8.29
CA ARG A 148 -21.44 -2.56 8.55
C ARG A 148 -20.78 -3.70 9.33
N GLY A 149 -19.48 -3.60 9.65
CA GLY A 149 -18.73 -4.65 10.33
C GLY A 149 -18.49 -5.90 9.48
N GLU A 150 -18.61 -5.78 8.16
CA GLU A 150 -18.30 -6.86 7.21
C GLU A 150 -16.79 -6.97 6.98
N TRP A 151 -16.10 -5.85 7.05
CA TRP A 151 -14.65 -5.71 6.92
C TRP A 151 -14.08 -5.03 8.16
N ASP A 152 -12.90 -5.51 8.60
CA ASP A 152 -12.07 -4.84 9.59
C ASP A 152 -10.87 -4.23 8.87
N MET A 153 -10.48 -3.02 9.27
CA MET A 153 -9.34 -2.30 8.69
C MET A 153 -8.51 -1.61 9.77
N ILE A 154 -7.23 -1.43 9.51
CA ILE A 154 -6.38 -0.56 10.33
C ILE A 154 -6.62 0.91 9.98
N LEU A 155 -6.37 1.80 10.94
CA LEU A 155 -6.60 3.25 10.79
C LEU A 155 -5.95 3.85 9.52
N PRO A 156 -4.69 3.55 9.14
CA PRO A 156 -4.11 4.06 7.90
C PRO A 156 -4.89 3.66 6.64
N THR A 157 -5.39 2.42 6.58
CA THR A 157 -6.19 1.94 5.45
C THR A 157 -7.50 2.71 5.34
N GLU A 158 -8.22 2.86 6.47
CA GLU A 158 -9.46 3.62 6.55
C GLU A 158 -9.26 5.07 6.09
N LYS A 159 -8.24 5.76 6.62
CA LYS A 159 -7.99 7.17 6.29
C LYS A 159 -7.57 7.41 4.83
N ASN A 160 -6.81 6.50 4.24
CA ASN A 160 -6.51 6.58 2.82
C ASN A 160 -7.76 6.33 1.95
N LEU A 161 -8.65 5.41 2.37
CA LEU A 161 -9.93 5.20 1.68
C LEU A 161 -10.87 6.40 1.83
N GLU A 162 -10.93 7.04 3.01
CA GLU A 162 -11.69 8.27 3.22
C GLU A 162 -11.22 9.37 2.25
N TYR A 163 -9.90 9.62 2.18
CA TYR A 163 -9.34 10.57 1.23
C TYR A 163 -9.70 10.26 -0.22
N LEU A 164 -9.57 8.98 -0.63
CA LEU A 164 -9.88 8.57 -1.99
C LEU A 164 -11.38 8.58 -2.31
N ALA A 165 -12.24 8.49 -1.30
CA ALA A 165 -13.70 8.50 -1.46
C ALA A 165 -14.25 9.89 -1.85
N ASP A 166 -13.47 10.97 -1.64
CA ASP A 166 -13.85 12.33 -2.02
C ASP A 166 -13.81 12.57 -3.54
N PHE A 167 -13.19 11.66 -4.30
CA PHE A 167 -13.04 11.80 -5.75
C PHE A 167 -14.03 10.92 -6.52
N ALA A 168 -14.73 11.50 -7.48
CA ALA A 168 -15.62 10.76 -8.35
C ALA A 168 -14.88 9.97 -9.43
N LYS A 169 -13.68 10.41 -9.81
CA LYS A 169 -12.87 9.81 -10.87
C LYS A 169 -11.44 9.54 -10.39
N THR A 170 -10.86 8.46 -10.88
CA THR A 170 -9.47 8.10 -10.59
C THR A 170 -8.47 9.18 -11.03
N GLN A 171 -8.76 9.90 -12.11
CA GLN A 171 -7.91 10.99 -12.60
C GLN A 171 -7.88 12.17 -11.61
N GLU A 172 -9.01 12.52 -11.02
CA GLU A 172 -9.10 13.60 -10.02
C GLU A 172 -8.26 13.26 -8.76
N ALA A 173 -8.36 12.01 -8.28
CA ALA A 173 -7.54 11.53 -7.17
C ALA A 173 -6.05 11.57 -7.50
N TRP A 174 -5.68 11.17 -8.71
CA TRP A 174 -4.29 11.18 -9.17
C TRP A 174 -3.72 12.61 -9.21
N GLU A 175 -4.45 13.55 -9.81
CA GLU A 175 -4.06 14.96 -9.90
C GLU A 175 -3.95 15.60 -8.52
N SER A 176 -4.90 15.31 -7.62
CA SER A 176 -4.87 15.81 -6.25
C SER A 176 -3.63 15.35 -5.48
N VAL A 177 -3.16 14.11 -5.68
CA VAL A 177 -1.92 13.62 -5.04
C VAL A 177 -0.69 14.29 -5.66
N ASP A 178 -0.67 14.54 -6.98
CA ASP A 178 0.42 15.28 -7.65
C ASP A 178 0.52 16.74 -7.15
N GLU A 179 -0.62 17.37 -6.85
CA GLU A 179 -0.70 18.75 -6.36
C GLU A 179 -0.42 18.90 -4.86
N ALA A 180 -0.56 17.83 -4.08
CA ALA A 180 -0.46 17.87 -2.61
C ALA A 180 0.93 18.26 -2.07
N GLY A 181 1.97 18.16 -2.90
CA GLY A 181 3.34 18.51 -2.52
C GLY A 181 3.98 17.49 -1.57
N GLU A 182 4.75 17.99 -0.59
CA GLU A 182 5.50 17.13 0.32
C GLU A 182 4.60 16.32 1.26
N VAL A 183 4.74 15.00 1.24
CA VAL A 183 4.04 14.09 2.16
C VAL A 183 4.71 14.11 3.53
N LYS A 184 3.99 14.61 4.55
CA LYS A 184 4.45 14.62 5.93
C LYS A 184 4.04 13.34 6.66
N PRO A 185 4.92 12.79 7.53
CA PRO A 185 4.58 11.62 8.34
C PRO A 185 3.40 11.90 9.28
N VAL A 186 2.42 11.01 9.26
CA VAL A 186 1.31 10.97 10.22
C VAL A 186 1.70 10.04 11.36
N LEU A 187 1.89 10.59 12.55
CA LEU A 187 2.14 9.85 13.79
C LEU A 187 0.90 9.95 14.69
N PRO A 188 0.02 8.96 14.72
CA PRO A 188 -1.11 8.97 15.63
C PRO A 188 -0.64 8.97 17.09
N ARG A 189 -1.36 9.65 17.97
CA ARG A 189 -1.14 9.64 19.41
C ARG A 189 -2.30 8.91 20.10
N ILE A 190 -1.95 7.91 20.89
CA ILE A 190 -2.96 7.09 21.58
C ILE A 190 -3.30 7.76 22.92
N VAL A 191 -4.56 8.05 23.11
CA VAL A 191 -5.08 8.67 24.33
C VAL A 191 -6.22 7.85 24.92
N MET A 192 -6.38 7.98 26.25
CA MET A 192 -7.54 7.42 26.94
C MET A 192 -8.56 8.53 27.17
N ARG A 193 -9.70 8.51 26.47
CA ARG A 193 -10.80 9.45 26.69
C ARG A 193 -12.07 8.72 27.10
N ARG A 194 -12.64 9.10 28.23
CA ARG A 194 -13.90 8.52 28.77
C ARG A 194 -13.86 6.98 28.86
N GLY A 195 -12.69 6.42 29.20
CA GLY A 195 -12.51 4.96 29.31
C GLY A 195 -12.38 4.23 27.98
N LYS A 196 -12.24 4.94 26.86
CA LYS A 196 -11.98 4.36 25.53
C LYS A 196 -10.60 4.79 25.02
N ILE A 197 -9.96 3.89 24.31
CA ILE A 197 -8.72 4.18 23.58
C ILE A 197 -9.11 4.91 22.29
N GLU A 198 -8.53 6.08 22.07
CA GLU A 198 -8.71 6.89 20.86
C GLU A 198 -7.34 7.20 20.26
N ALA A 199 -7.27 7.21 18.93
CA ALA A 199 -6.10 7.68 18.19
C ALA A 199 -6.37 9.11 17.72
N LEU A 200 -5.55 10.06 18.17
CA LEU A 200 -5.55 11.43 17.67
C LEU A 200 -4.58 11.57 16.52
N LEU A 201 -5.00 12.28 15.50
CA LEU A 201 -4.19 12.60 14.33
C LEU A 201 -3.65 14.05 14.41
N PRO A 202 -2.57 14.39 13.68
CA PRO A 202 -2.12 15.76 13.55
C PRO A 202 -3.27 16.68 13.11
N GLY A 203 -3.54 17.73 13.91
CA GLY A 203 -4.66 18.64 13.68
C GLY A 203 -5.88 18.38 14.57
N ASP A 204 -5.99 17.22 15.20
CA ASP A 204 -7.09 16.93 16.13
C ASP A 204 -6.96 17.74 17.43
N PRO A 205 -8.09 18.15 18.05
CA PRO A 205 -8.08 18.82 19.34
C PRO A 205 -7.39 17.97 20.42
N GLY A 206 -6.34 18.55 21.04
CA GLY A 206 -5.54 17.90 22.07
C GLY A 206 -4.40 17.01 21.53
N TYR A 207 -4.17 16.96 20.22
CA TYR A 207 -3.02 16.22 19.65
C TYR A 207 -1.68 16.75 20.19
N GLY A 208 -1.51 18.08 20.30
CA GLY A 208 -0.28 18.68 20.83
C GLY A 208 0.00 18.39 22.30
N GLU A 209 -1.04 18.06 23.08
CA GLU A 209 -0.99 17.79 24.52
C GLU A 209 -0.85 16.30 24.85
N ALA A 210 -1.09 15.42 23.86
CA ALA A 210 -0.96 13.98 24.01
C ALA A 210 0.52 13.57 23.92
N GLU A 211 1.02 12.73 24.84
CA GLU A 211 2.37 12.14 24.80
C GLU A 211 2.43 10.83 24.02
#